data_b2f01fdaea12d03a83cefe6d38237d86
#
_entry.id   b2f01fdaea12d03a83cefe6d38237d86
#
_cell.length_a   1.000
_cell.length_b   1.000
_cell.length_c   1.000
_cell.angle_alpha   90.00
_cell.angle_beta   90.00
_cell.angle_gamma   90.00
#
_symmetry.space_group_name_H-M   'P 1'
#
loop_
_entity.id
_entity.type
_entity.pdbx_description
1 polymer ?
#
loop_
_entity_poly.entity_id
_entity_poly.type
_entity_poly.pdbx_seq_one_letter_code
_entity_poly.pdbx_strand_id
1 'polypeptide(L)'
;MSNETRERDIYLAKAMGWRYVPPGPETAELYGDGVHCLRDPEGRLWPSPWAKSEDNAWANITPQFHEWESAKAKLLRWLAADDDRWRAFDYEITDLWEPLDIPEPWSRFLVTLTPAQVAEAAEKALRGMERSI
;
A
#
# COMPACT_ATOMS: atom_id res chain seq x y z
N MET A 1 2.89 16.84 -3.35
CA MET A 1 2.15 15.62 -2.97
C MET A 1 1.15 15.97 -1.89
N SER A 2 -0.10 15.59 -2.05
CA SER A 2 -1.11 15.88 -1.04
C SER A 2 -0.96 14.95 0.17
N ASN A 3 -1.36 15.44 1.35
CA ASN A 3 -1.38 14.64 2.56
C ASN A 3 -2.30 13.41 2.42
N GLU A 4 -3.42 13.58 1.72
CA GLU A 4 -4.38 12.49 1.48
C GLU A 4 -3.74 11.32 0.73
N THR A 5 -2.93 11.63 -0.29
CA THR A 5 -2.24 10.60 -1.08
C THR A 5 -1.23 9.84 -0.22
N ARG A 6 -0.49 10.55 0.63
CA ARG A 6 0.50 9.93 1.51
C ARG A 6 -0.17 9.10 2.61
N GLU A 7 -1.26 9.60 3.17
CA GLU A 7 -2.03 8.86 4.16
C GLU A 7 -2.61 7.57 3.56
N ARG A 8 -3.04 7.62 2.30
CA ARG A 8 -3.52 6.43 1.58
C ARG A 8 -2.42 5.38 1.45
N ASP A 9 -1.22 5.79 1.04
CA ASP A 9 -0.08 4.89 0.92
C ASP A 9 0.23 4.20 2.25
N ILE A 10 0.23 4.98 3.33
CA ILE A 10 0.50 4.47 4.68
C ILE A 10 -0.61 3.49 5.10
N TYR A 11 -1.86 3.84 4.85
CA TYR A 11 -3.00 2.96 5.15
C TYR A 11 -2.85 1.61 4.44
N LEU A 12 -2.51 1.64 3.15
CA LEU A 12 -2.33 0.42 2.36
C LEU A 12 -1.15 -0.41 2.87
N ALA A 13 -0.04 0.24 3.21
CA ALA A 13 1.13 -0.44 3.74
C ALA A 13 0.78 -1.17 5.04
N LYS A 14 0.10 -0.50 5.97
CA LYS A 14 -0.32 -1.11 7.24
C LYS A 14 -1.25 -2.29 6.99
N ALA A 15 -2.20 -2.16 6.07
CA ALA A 15 -3.12 -3.23 5.72
C ALA A 15 -2.38 -4.45 5.16
N MET A 16 -1.32 -4.22 4.38
CA MET A 16 -0.52 -5.28 3.78
C MET A 16 0.45 -5.96 4.75
N GLY A 17 0.59 -5.43 5.98
CA GLY A 17 1.41 -6.06 6.99
C GLY A 17 2.71 -5.35 7.34
N TRP A 18 2.93 -4.15 6.80
CA TRP A 18 4.07 -3.34 7.23
C TRP A 18 3.88 -2.92 8.68
N ARG A 19 4.98 -2.92 9.44
CA ARG A 19 4.95 -2.57 10.86
C ARG A 19 6.09 -1.64 11.23
N TYR A 20 5.83 -0.76 12.19
CA TYR A 20 6.85 0.12 12.74
C TYR A 20 7.75 -0.64 13.71
N VAL A 21 9.05 -0.38 13.62
CA VAL A 21 10.05 -0.94 14.54
C VAL A 21 10.79 0.24 15.19
N PRO A 22 10.57 0.48 16.49
CA PRO A 22 11.24 1.59 17.18
C PRO A 22 12.73 1.31 17.32
N PRO A 23 13.55 2.37 17.57
CA PRO A 23 14.97 2.18 17.84
C PRO A 23 15.18 1.20 19.00
N GLY A 24 16.08 0.24 18.82
CA GLY A 24 16.36 -0.78 19.81
C GLY A 24 17.60 -1.59 19.44
N PRO A 25 17.87 -2.70 20.16
CA PRO A 25 19.09 -3.50 19.90
C PRO A 25 19.22 -4.00 18.47
N GLU A 26 18.13 -4.49 17.87
CA GLU A 26 18.15 -5.01 16.50
C GLU A 26 18.48 -3.93 15.48
N THR A 27 17.78 -2.78 15.57
CA THR A 27 17.99 -1.67 14.66
C THR A 27 19.36 -1.04 14.85
N ALA A 28 19.83 -0.96 16.09
CA ALA A 28 21.16 -0.42 16.41
C ALA A 28 22.26 -1.27 15.82
N GLU A 29 22.12 -2.59 15.87
CA GLU A 29 23.10 -3.52 15.32
C GLU A 29 23.23 -3.37 13.80
N LEU A 30 22.11 -3.17 13.09
CA LEU A 30 22.11 -3.10 11.63
C LEU A 30 22.37 -1.68 11.09
N TYR A 31 21.86 -0.67 11.74
CA TYR A 31 21.84 0.70 11.20
C TYR A 31 22.34 1.80 12.13
N GLY A 32 22.70 1.46 13.38
CA GLY A 32 23.16 2.42 14.37
C GLY A 32 22.06 2.84 15.34
N ASP A 33 22.48 3.58 16.38
CA ASP A 33 21.57 3.98 17.46
C ASP A 33 20.55 5.01 16.99
N GLY A 34 19.32 4.91 17.54
CA GLY A 34 18.28 5.90 17.32
C GLY A 34 17.61 5.89 15.96
N VAL A 35 17.84 4.85 15.14
CA VAL A 35 17.25 4.76 13.81
C VAL A 35 15.87 4.12 13.89
N HIS A 36 14.87 4.86 13.38
CA HIS A 36 13.51 4.36 13.26
C HIS A 36 13.39 3.54 11.97
N CYS A 37 12.68 2.41 12.03
CA CYS A 37 12.57 1.51 10.90
C CYS A 37 11.12 1.09 10.67
N LEU A 38 10.86 0.55 9.47
CA LEU A 38 9.66 -0.22 9.19
C LEU A 38 10.10 -1.63 8.79
N ARG A 39 9.27 -2.61 9.14
CA ARG A 39 9.47 -4.00 8.70
C ARG A 39 8.42 -4.30 7.64
N ASP A 40 8.85 -4.79 6.48
CA ASP A 40 7.93 -5.14 5.40
C ASP A 40 7.23 -6.48 5.68
N PRO A 41 6.21 -6.84 4.87
CA PRO A 41 5.49 -8.11 5.07
C PRO A 41 6.36 -9.36 4.97
N GLU A 42 7.49 -9.28 4.26
CA GLU A 42 8.42 -10.39 4.14
C GLU A 42 9.42 -10.46 5.29
N GLY A 43 9.34 -9.52 6.25
CA GLY A 43 10.20 -9.50 7.42
C GLY A 43 11.48 -8.68 7.29
N ARG A 44 11.67 -8.02 6.15
CA ARG A 44 12.86 -7.20 5.91
C ARG A 44 12.74 -5.85 6.60
N LEU A 45 13.82 -5.40 7.21
CA LEU A 45 13.89 -4.13 7.93
C LEU A 45 14.37 -3.01 7.01
N TRP A 46 13.64 -1.88 7.03
CA TRP A 46 13.95 -0.69 6.22
C TRP A 46 14.21 0.49 7.14
N PRO A 47 15.41 1.11 7.08
CA PRO A 47 15.76 2.21 7.96
C PRO A 47 15.33 3.56 7.43
N SER A 48 15.08 4.51 8.35
CA SER A 48 14.90 5.90 8.02
C SER A 48 15.83 6.74 8.93
N PRO A 49 17.09 6.96 8.52
CA PRO A 49 18.05 7.69 9.37
C PRO A 49 17.62 9.11 9.73
N TRP A 50 16.77 9.69 8.90
CA TRP A 50 16.29 11.07 9.09
C TRP A 50 15.03 11.17 9.93
N ALA A 51 14.37 10.05 10.21
CA ALA A 51 13.14 10.05 10.97
C ALA A 51 13.42 10.30 12.45
N LYS A 52 12.58 11.15 13.08
CA LYS A 52 12.64 11.46 14.51
C LYS A 52 11.46 10.90 15.27
N SER A 53 10.55 10.22 14.57
CA SER A 53 9.32 9.68 15.15
C SER A 53 8.78 8.56 14.28
N GLU A 54 7.78 7.85 14.80
CA GLU A 54 7.06 6.84 14.04
C GLU A 54 6.42 7.44 12.77
N ASP A 55 5.77 8.59 12.91
CA ASP A 55 5.11 9.26 11.78
C ASP A 55 6.10 9.59 10.67
N ASN A 56 7.29 10.06 11.03
CA ASN A 56 8.34 10.35 10.06
C ASN A 56 8.80 9.07 9.35
N ALA A 57 8.93 7.95 10.07
CA ALA A 57 9.32 6.68 9.47
C ALA A 57 8.30 6.22 8.43
N TRP A 58 7.01 6.28 8.78
CA TRP A 58 5.95 5.95 7.84
C TRP A 58 5.98 6.86 6.61
N ALA A 59 6.17 8.16 6.80
CA ALA A 59 6.22 9.11 5.70
C ALA A 59 7.43 8.87 4.78
N ASN A 60 8.57 8.46 5.33
CA ASN A 60 9.82 8.34 4.57
C ASN A 60 10.01 6.98 3.89
N ILE A 61 9.53 5.89 4.51
CA ILE A 61 9.81 4.53 4.05
C ILE A 61 8.68 3.92 3.22
N THR A 62 7.42 4.23 3.55
CA THR A 62 6.25 3.62 2.91
C THR A 62 6.32 3.68 1.38
N PRO A 63 6.08 2.55 0.68
CA PRO A 63 6.05 2.56 -0.78
C PRO A 63 5.03 3.55 -1.33
N GLN A 64 5.36 4.16 -2.47
CA GLN A 64 4.46 5.12 -3.10
C GLN A 64 3.50 4.38 -4.03
N PHE A 65 2.48 3.75 -3.44
CA PHE A 65 1.49 2.98 -4.20
C PHE A 65 0.77 3.81 -5.26
N HIS A 66 0.66 5.12 -5.03
CA HIS A 66 0.01 6.03 -5.96
C HIS A 66 0.87 6.36 -7.20
N GLU A 67 2.15 6.00 -7.20
CA GLU A 67 3.08 6.42 -8.25
C GLU A 67 3.89 5.27 -8.85
N TRP A 68 4.38 4.32 -8.03
CA TRP A 68 5.30 3.29 -8.49
C TRP A 68 4.59 2.08 -9.09
N GLU A 69 4.95 1.71 -10.32
CA GLU A 69 4.42 0.50 -10.97
C GLU A 69 4.78 -0.77 -10.20
N SER A 70 5.97 -0.84 -9.60
CA SER A 70 6.37 -1.97 -8.79
C SER A 70 5.51 -2.12 -7.55
N ALA A 71 5.15 -1.00 -6.91
CA ALA A 71 4.26 -1.01 -5.75
C ALA A 71 2.84 -1.39 -6.14
N LYS A 72 2.36 -0.89 -7.29
CA LYS A 72 1.07 -1.28 -7.86
C LYS A 72 0.98 -2.79 -8.07
N ALA A 73 2.03 -3.38 -8.66
CA ALA A 73 2.06 -4.82 -8.91
C ALA A 73 1.99 -5.64 -7.62
N LYS A 74 2.72 -5.21 -6.59
CA LYS A 74 2.68 -5.88 -5.28
C LYS A 74 1.32 -5.77 -4.62
N LEU A 75 0.70 -4.59 -4.72
CA LEU A 75 -0.64 -4.34 -4.17
C LEU A 75 -1.68 -5.24 -4.84
N LEU A 76 -1.67 -5.32 -6.18
CA LEU A 76 -2.58 -6.19 -6.92
C LEU A 76 -2.40 -7.65 -6.54
N ARG A 77 -1.16 -8.10 -6.40
CA ARG A 77 -0.86 -9.48 -6.00
C ARG A 77 -1.39 -9.78 -4.61
N TRP A 78 -1.21 -8.84 -3.68
CA TRP A 78 -1.71 -8.99 -2.31
C TRP A 78 -3.24 -9.03 -2.27
N LEU A 79 -3.90 -8.15 -3.04
CA LEU A 79 -5.37 -8.18 -3.13
C LEU A 79 -5.87 -9.50 -3.71
N ALA A 80 -5.20 -10.01 -4.74
CA ALA A 80 -5.58 -11.26 -5.40
C ALA A 80 -5.34 -12.49 -4.54
N ALA A 81 -4.51 -12.39 -3.51
CA ALA A 81 -4.20 -13.52 -2.63
C ALA A 81 -5.32 -13.86 -1.65
N ASP A 82 -6.34 -13.00 -1.53
CA ASP A 82 -7.49 -13.20 -0.65
C ASP A 82 -8.78 -12.94 -1.42
N ASP A 83 -9.68 -13.92 -1.46
CA ASP A 83 -10.90 -13.84 -2.27
C ASP A 83 -11.79 -12.67 -1.86
N ASP A 84 -11.92 -12.40 -0.56
CA ASP A 84 -12.77 -11.30 -0.08
C ASP A 84 -12.18 -9.95 -0.44
N ARG A 85 -10.86 -9.79 -0.29
CA ARG A 85 -10.17 -8.56 -0.70
C ARG A 85 -10.32 -8.34 -2.19
N TRP A 86 -10.11 -9.38 -3.00
CA TRP A 86 -10.21 -9.26 -4.44
C TRP A 86 -11.61 -8.90 -4.89
N ARG A 87 -12.63 -9.52 -4.28
CA ARG A 87 -14.02 -9.25 -4.59
C ARG A 87 -14.39 -7.80 -4.29
N ALA A 88 -13.95 -7.28 -3.15
CA ALA A 88 -14.20 -5.89 -2.77
C ALA A 88 -13.50 -4.92 -3.73
N PHE A 89 -12.26 -5.21 -4.09
CA PHE A 89 -11.50 -4.42 -5.04
C PHE A 89 -12.14 -4.45 -6.44
N ASP A 90 -12.54 -5.63 -6.88
CA ASP A 90 -13.20 -5.83 -8.18
C ASP A 90 -14.47 -4.98 -8.28
N TYR A 91 -15.25 -4.95 -7.20
CA TYR A 91 -16.46 -4.12 -7.13
C TYR A 91 -16.12 -2.64 -7.35
N GLU A 92 -15.07 -2.14 -6.70
CA GLU A 92 -14.68 -0.73 -6.81
C GLU A 92 -14.16 -0.37 -8.20
N ILE A 93 -13.37 -1.24 -8.84
CA ILE A 93 -12.82 -0.94 -10.16
C ILE A 93 -13.82 -1.16 -11.29
N THR A 94 -14.89 -1.89 -11.05
CA THR A 94 -15.96 -2.05 -12.04
C THR A 94 -16.58 -0.70 -12.39
N ASP A 95 -16.69 0.19 -11.42
CA ASP A 95 -17.19 1.55 -11.65
C ASP A 95 -16.28 2.34 -12.60
N LEU A 96 -14.98 2.02 -12.62
CA LEU A 96 -14.03 2.66 -13.54
C LEU A 96 -14.11 2.05 -14.93
N TRP A 97 -14.49 0.78 -15.02
CA TRP A 97 -14.60 0.06 -16.28
C TRP A 97 -15.84 0.47 -17.08
N GLU A 98 -17.01 0.47 -16.43
CA GLU A 98 -18.29 0.72 -17.10
C GLU A 98 -18.36 2.03 -17.89
N PRO A 99 -17.93 3.17 -17.35
CA PRO A 99 -18.01 4.43 -18.09
C PRO A 99 -17.17 4.48 -19.35
N LEU A 100 -16.17 3.61 -19.46
CA LEU A 100 -15.25 3.61 -20.59
C LEU A 100 -15.78 2.82 -21.79
N ASP A 101 -16.81 2.00 -21.58
CA ASP A 101 -17.43 1.15 -22.61
C ASP A 101 -16.38 0.42 -23.47
N ILE A 102 -15.36 -0.10 -22.82
CA ILE A 102 -14.24 -0.77 -23.51
C ILE A 102 -14.51 -2.28 -23.53
N PRO A 103 -14.68 -2.89 -24.71
CA PRO A 103 -14.84 -4.35 -24.81
C PRO A 103 -13.49 -5.06 -24.72
N GLU A 104 -12.71 -4.72 -23.71
CA GLU A 104 -11.38 -5.25 -23.49
C GLU A 104 -11.41 -6.38 -22.47
N PRO A 105 -10.53 -7.39 -22.55
CA PRO A 105 -10.37 -8.37 -21.49
C PRO A 105 -10.03 -7.71 -20.18
N TRP A 106 -10.63 -8.20 -19.10
CA TRP A 106 -10.45 -7.66 -17.74
C TRP A 106 -8.98 -7.49 -17.35
N SER A 107 -8.16 -8.50 -17.65
CA SER A 107 -6.73 -8.45 -17.35
C SER A 107 -6.02 -7.29 -18.04
N ARG A 108 -6.45 -6.97 -19.25
CA ARG A 108 -5.89 -5.87 -20.02
C ARG A 108 -6.28 -4.53 -19.42
N PHE A 109 -7.52 -4.42 -18.94
CA PHE A 109 -7.98 -3.22 -18.23
C PHE A 109 -7.14 -2.98 -16.97
N LEU A 110 -6.88 -4.02 -16.18
CA LEU A 110 -6.06 -3.91 -14.97
C LEU A 110 -4.66 -3.36 -15.26
N VAL A 111 -4.07 -3.78 -16.38
CA VAL A 111 -2.74 -3.32 -16.78
C VAL A 111 -2.75 -1.83 -17.15
N THR A 112 -3.87 -1.33 -17.68
CA THR A 112 -3.98 0.08 -18.08
C THR A 112 -4.27 1.03 -16.94
N LEU A 113 -4.70 0.52 -15.78
CA LEU A 113 -4.95 1.36 -14.60
C LEU A 113 -3.64 1.97 -14.10
N THR A 114 -3.71 3.26 -13.74
CA THR A 114 -2.55 3.92 -13.13
C THR A 114 -2.36 3.43 -11.70
N PRO A 115 -1.14 3.54 -11.15
CA PRO A 115 -0.93 3.22 -9.73
C PRO A 115 -1.88 3.99 -8.80
N ALA A 116 -2.14 5.26 -9.08
CA ALA A 116 -3.05 6.08 -8.28
C ALA A 116 -4.48 5.53 -8.30
N GLN A 117 -4.97 5.08 -9.46
CA GLN A 117 -6.30 4.49 -9.57
C GLN A 117 -6.41 3.19 -8.78
N VAL A 118 -5.40 2.33 -8.87
CA VAL A 118 -5.38 1.07 -8.13
C VAL A 118 -5.34 1.34 -6.62
N ALA A 119 -4.50 2.28 -6.18
CA ALA A 119 -4.37 2.62 -4.76
C ALA A 119 -5.68 3.18 -4.19
N GLU A 120 -6.35 4.06 -4.93
CA GLU A 120 -7.63 4.62 -4.50
C GLU A 120 -8.72 3.56 -4.38
N ALA A 121 -8.84 2.70 -5.39
CA ALA A 121 -9.82 1.61 -5.38
C ALA A 121 -9.53 0.62 -4.25
N ALA A 122 -8.27 0.29 -4.01
CA ALA A 122 -7.87 -0.61 -2.93
C ALA A 122 -8.23 -0.03 -1.56
N GLU A 123 -7.97 1.25 -1.34
CA GLU A 123 -8.33 1.91 -0.08
C GLU A 123 -9.84 1.85 0.16
N LYS A 124 -10.63 2.19 -0.85
CA LYS A 124 -12.09 2.15 -0.73
C LYS A 124 -12.59 0.74 -0.43
N ALA A 125 -12.02 -0.27 -1.10
CA ALA A 125 -12.39 -1.66 -0.89
C ALA A 125 -12.10 -2.11 0.54
N LEU A 126 -10.90 -1.83 1.04
CA LEU A 126 -10.48 -2.25 2.38
C LEU A 126 -11.27 -1.52 3.46
N ARG A 127 -11.52 -0.23 3.31
CA ARG A 127 -12.31 0.53 4.27
C ARG A 127 -13.76 0.06 4.28
N GLY A 128 -14.29 -0.33 3.13
CA GLY A 128 -15.62 -0.94 3.02
C GLY A 128 -15.72 -2.25 3.78
N MET A 129 -14.69 -3.09 3.69
CA MET A 129 -14.61 -4.34 4.43
C MET A 129 -14.59 -4.11 5.94
N GLU A 130 -13.82 -3.12 6.42
CA GLU A 130 -13.76 -2.76 7.84
C GLU A 130 -15.13 -2.35 8.37
N ARG A 131 -15.92 -1.63 7.58
CA ARG A 131 -17.25 -1.16 7.97
C ARG A 131 -18.29 -2.28 8.01
N SER A 132 -18.02 -3.38 7.33
CA SER A 132 -18.94 -4.52 7.24
C SER A 132 -18.85 -5.47 8.44
N ILE A 133 -17.88 -5.28 9.31
CA ILE A 133 -17.66 -6.13 10.49
C ILE A 133 -18.53 -5.67 11.65
#